data_8684550c54d428d8352df3c52049d190
#
_entry.id   8684550c54d428d8352df3c52049d190
#
_cell.length_a   1.000
_cell.length_b   1.000
_cell.length_c   1.000
_cell.angle_alpha   90.00
_cell.angle_beta   90.00
_cell.angle_gamma   90.00
#
_symmetry.space_group_name_H-M   'P 1'
#
loop_
_entity.id
_entity.type
_entity.pdbx_description
1 polymer ?
#
loop_
_entity_poly.entity_id
_entity_poly.type
_entity_poly.pdbx_seq_one_letter_code
_entity_poly.pdbx_strand_id
1 'polypeptide(L)'
;MGVYVFSKRALHQWLTDTRADFGHDVIPAMIEGGARVYGYRFGGYWQDVGTVQSYWEANLALLSDAPELDLYDREWVIHTRSEERAPAKIGATAQVHRSLISHGCVINGSVVNSVLSPGVVVDVGAVVRDSIILFDSVIRPGAVVDRAILDKEVAVGPGAIVGEGTDYDVVNRREPGRLNTGITVVGKRAVVPRGVRIGRNVLVGEGARASDFLSRVIKSGSTVERPRERGTKLGSRVKPGDAAERESLAIDVDPGTSDADAGGSNSPALRAAGESSD
;
A
#
# COMPACT_ATOMS: atom_id res chain seq x y z
N MET A 1 20.70 -1.66 -7.77
CA MET A 1 19.67 -1.31 -8.77
C MET A 1 19.46 -2.51 -9.68
N GLY A 2 18.22 -3.02 -9.75
CA GLY A 2 17.87 -4.24 -10.51
C GLY A 2 17.27 -3.93 -11.90
N VAL A 3 17.81 -2.92 -12.61
CA VAL A 3 17.32 -2.55 -13.95
C VAL A 3 18.36 -2.96 -14.98
N TYR A 4 17.94 -3.78 -15.93
CA TYR A 4 18.81 -4.36 -16.92
C TYR A 4 18.26 -4.17 -18.34
N VAL A 5 19.14 -3.94 -19.30
CA VAL A 5 18.81 -3.86 -20.72
C VAL A 5 19.64 -4.89 -21.47
N PHE A 6 18.97 -5.85 -22.10
CA PHE A 6 19.61 -6.89 -22.89
C PHE A 6 19.24 -6.78 -24.36
N SER A 7 20.18 -7.09 -25.26
CA SER A 7 19.77 -7.48 -26.60
C SER A 7 19.06 -8.82 -26.56
N LYS A 8 18.03 -9.02 -27.39
CA LYS A 8 17.29 -10.28 -27.48
C LYS A 8 18.21 -11.50 -27.64
N ARG A 9 19.24 -11.38 -28.50
CA ARG A 9 20.21 -12.44 -28.75
C ARG A 9 21.01 -12.79 -27.48
N ALA A 10 21.50 -11.80 -26.75
CA ALA A 10 22.23 -12.02 -25.50
C ALA A 10 21.35 -12.68 -24.45
N LEU A 11 20.11 -12.20 -24.29
CA LEU A 11 19.18 -12.78 -23.33
C LEU A 11 18.93 -14.27 -23.62
N HIS A 12 18.62 -14.64 -24.87
CA HIS A 12 18.42 -16.04 -25.25
C HIS A 12 19.65 -16.92 -25.06
N GLN A 13 20.84 -16.38 -25.29
CA GLN A 13 22.08 -17.14 -25.13
C GLN A 13 22.40 -17.46 -23.67
N TRP A 14 22.12 -16.53 -22.75
CA TRP A 14 22.59 -16.59 -21.36
C TRP A 14 21.51 -16.97 -20.36
N LEU A 15 20.23 -16.85 -20.73
CA LEU A 15 19.10 -17.30 -19.91
C LEU A 15 18.90 -18.79 -20.11
N THR A 16 19.16 -19.57 -19.05
CA THR A 16 18.98 -21.02 -19.01
C THR A 16 18.13 -21.41 -17.82
N ASP A 17 17.54 -22.59 -17.83
CA ASP A 17 16.66 -23.08 -16.75
C ASP A 17 17.37 -23.20 -15.38
N THR A 18 18.70 -23.21 -15.37
CA THR A 18 19.52 -23.30 -14.15
C THR A 18 19.92 -21.95 -13.57
N ARG A 19 19.65 -20.84 -14.29
CA ARG A 19 19.99 -19.47 -13.88
C ARG A 19 18.74 -18.71 -13.55
N ALA A 20 18.43 -18.63 -12.25
CA ALA A 20 17.20 -18.05 -11.76
C ALA A 20 17.28 -16.54 -11.45
N ASP A 21 18.49 -16.01 -11.23
CA ASP A 21 18.71 -14.62 -10.83
C ASP A 21 19.65 -13.87 -11.81
N PHE A 22 19.22 -12.69 -12.23
CA PHE A 22 20.03 -11.88 -13.16
C PHE A 22 21.31 -11.37 -12.51
N GLY A 23 21.26 -10.95 -11.26
CA GLY A 23 22.40 -10.36 -10.55
C GLY A 23 23.40 -11.39 -10.08
N HIS A 24 22.91 -12.54 -9.59
CA HIS A 24 23.75 -13.59 -9.02
C HIS A 24 24.21 -14.64 -10.04
N ASP A 25 23.39 -14.92 -11.05
CA ASP A 25 23.68 -16.03 -11.97
C ASP A 25 24.00 -15.55 -13.39
N VAL A 26 23.10 -14.76 -14.01
CA VAL A 26 23.18 -14.45 -15.44
C VAL A 26 24.31 -13.49 -15.74
N ILE A 27 24.39 -12.36 -15.03
CA ILE A 27 25.42 -11.33 -15.30
C ILE A 27 26.83 -11.83 -14.97
N PRO A 28 27.10 -12.49 -13.85
CA PRO A 28 28.40 -13.11 -13.60
C PRO A 28 28.81 -14.08 -14.70
N ALA A 29 27.91 -14.98 -15.11
CA ALA A 29 28.21 -15.91 -16.20
C ALA A 29 28.48 -15.24 -17.54
N MET A 30 27.77 -14.12 -17.84
CA MET A 30 28.05 -13.32 -19.04
C MET A 30 29.45 -12.70 -19.00
N ILE A 31 29.88 -12.19 -17.84
CA ILE A 31 31.20 -11.59 -17.65
C ILE A 31 32.29 -12.67 -17.80
N GLU A 32 32.12 -13.80 -17.11
CA GLU A 32 33.04 -14.95 -17.20
C GLU A 32 33.16 -15.50 -18.64
N GLY A 33 32.04 -15.54 -19.35
CA GLY A 33 32.00 -15.98 -20.75
C GLY A 33 32.42 -14.93 -21.76
N GLY A 34 32.98 -13.79 -21.34
CA GLY A 34 33.52 -12.75 -22.24
C GLY A 34 32.47 -11.93 -22.98
N ALA A 35 31.22 -11.94 -22.54
CA ALA A 35 30.18 -11.08 -23.11
C ALA A 35 30.43 -9.59 -22.80
N ARG A 36 29.98 -8.72 -23.69
CA ARG A 36 30.07 -7.27 -23.49
C ARG A 36 28.99 -6.81 -22.49
N VAL A 37 29.39 -6.68 -21.22
CA VAL A 37 28.55 -6.17 -20.15
C VAL A 37 29.03 -4.78 -19.75
N TYR A 38 28.11 -3.82 -19.67
CA TYR A 38 28.43 -2.43 -19.34
C TYR A 38 27.61 -1.99 -18.12
N GLY A 39 28.25 -1.27 -17.22
CA GLY A 39 27.58 -0.58 -16.11
C GLY A 39 27.20 0.84 -16.53
N TYR A 40 25.93 1.19 -16.41
CA TYR A 40 25.47 2.56 -16.55
C TYR A 40 25.43 3.23 -15.18
N ARG A 41 26.16 4.35 -15.02
CA ARG A 41 26.12 5.13 -13.78
C ARG A 41 24.87 6.02 -13.80
N PHE A 42 23.87 5.67 -13.02
CA PHE A 42 22.68 6.48 -12.83
C PHE A 42 22.94 7.56 -11.76
N GLY A 43 22.69 8.83 -12.08
CA GLY A 43 22.91 9.98 -11.20
C GLY A 43 21.62 10.58 -10.61
N GLY A 44 20.45 10.02 -10.90
CA GLY A 44 19.16 10.48 -10.39
C GLY A 44 18.80 9.83 -9.02
N TYR A 45 17.64 10.19 -8.51
CA TYR A 45 17.11 9.59 -7.30
C TYR A 45 16.87 8.09 -7.46
N TRP A 46 17.38 7.32 -6.54
CA TRP A 46 17.10 5.89 -6.42
C TRP A 46 17.17 5.47 -4.96
N GLN A 47 16.10 4.84 -4.48
CA GLN A 47 15.99 4.35 -3.11
C GLN A 47 15.58 2.88 -3.11
N ASP A 48 16.34 2.05 -2.40
CA ASP A 48 15.94 0.67 -2.14
C ASP A 48 14.93 0.61 -0.99
N VAL A 49 13.80 -0.04 -1.23
CA VAL A 49 12.72 -0.21 -0.25
C VAL A 49 12.54 -1.68 0.14
N GLY A 50 13.61 -2.47 0.07
CA GLY A 50 13.63 -3.91 0.33
C GLY A 50 13.42 -4.31 1.80
N THR A 51 13.48 -3.37 2.75
CA THR A 51 13.24 -3.62 4.18
C THR A 51 12.08 -2.78 4.71
N VAL A 52 11.49 -3.17 5.84
CA VAL A 52 10.45 -2.37 6.53
C VAL A 52 10.96 -0.98 6.88
N GLN A 53 12.21 -0.89 7.33
CA GLN A 53 12.85 0.37 7.68
C GLN A 53 13.02 1.27 6.45
N SER A 54 13.63 0.76 5.37
CA SER A 54 13.87 1.58 4.18
C SER A 54 12.56 1.98 3.48
N TYR A 55 11.52 1.14 3.51
CA TYR A 55 10.19 1.49 3.04
C TYR A 55 9.59 2.66 3.87
N TRP A 56 9.69 2.59 5.19
CA TRP A 56 9.20 3.62 6.10
C TRP A 56 9.98 4.94 5.90
N GLU A 57 11.31 4.88 5.84
CA GLU A 57 12.16 6.05 5.61
C GLU A 57 11.90 6.72 4.26
N ALA A 58 11.80 5.93 3.19
CA ALA A 58 11.53 6.45 1.85
C ALA A 58 10.18 7.19 1.76
N ASN A 59 9.14 6.68 2.45
CA ASN A 59 7.85 7.37 2.52
C ASN A 59 7.94 8.67 3.32
N LEU A 60 8.62 8.67 4.46
CA LEU A 60 8.76 9.89 5.28
C LEU A 60 9.71 10.92 4.67
N ALA A 61 10.66 10.50 3.84
CA ALA A 61 11.53 11.41 3.10
C ALA A 61 10.75 12.34 2.15
N LEU A 62 9.61 11.87 1.63
CA LEU A 62 8.69 12.69 0.81
C LEU A 62 8.07 13.86 1.57
N LEU A 63 8.14 13.85 2.90
CA LEU A 63 7.58 14.91 3.77
C LEU A 63 8.55 16.07 4.00
N SER A 64 9.77 16.00 3.48
CA SER A 64 10.72 17.10 3.59
C SER A 64 10.28 18.29 2.74
N ASP A 65 10.76 19.49 3.07
CA ASP A 65 10.44 20.73 2.32
C ASP A 65 11.02 20.69 0.90
N ALA A 66 12.09 19.93 0.68
CA ALA A 66 12.73 19.71 -0.60
C ALA A 66 13.05 18.21 -0.76
N PRO A 67 12.09 17.37 -1.08
CA PRO A 67 12.31 15.94 -1.25
C PRO A 67 13.14 15.68 -2.53
N GLU A 68 14.04 14.71 -2.48
CA GLU A 68 14.81 14.32 -3.67
C GLU A 68 13.92 13.77 -4.79
N LEU A 69 12.77 13.18 -4.44
CA LEU A 69 11.71 12.79 -5.37
C LEU A 69 10.55 13.79 -5.27
N ASP A 70 10.38 14.62 -6.29
CA ASP A 70 9.25 15.53 -6.39
C ASP A 70 8.02 14.82 -6.99
N LEU A 71 6.99 14.63 -6.17
CA LEU A 71 5.71 14.04 -6.60
C LEU A 71 4.85 15.03 -7.42
N TYR A 72 5.20 16.32 -7.41
CA TYR A 72 4.46 17.38 -8.09
C TYR A 72 5.10 17.82 -9.42
N ASP A 73 6.14 17.10 -9.85
CA ASP A 73 6.76 17.33 -11.17
C ASP A 73 5.73 17.04 -12.28
N ARG A 74 5.43 18.08 -13.06
CA ARG A 74 4.47 18.01 -14.17
C ARG A 74 5.08 17.45 -15.45
N GLU A 75 6.39 17.49 -15.58
CA GLU A 75 7.11 16.95 -16.73
C GLU A 75 7.35 15.44 -16.59
N TRP A 76 7.39 14.94 -15.35
CA TRP A 76 7.52 13.52 -15.05
C TRP A 76 6.40 13.02 -14.14
N VAL A 77 5.22 12.90 -14.72
CA VAL A 77 4.04 12.40 -14.00
C VAL A 77 4.18 10.90 -13.69
N ILE A 78 4.05 10.55 -12.41
CA ILE A 78 4.00 9.15 -11.98
C ILE A 78 2.60 8.61 -12.20
N HIS A 79 2.43 7.78 -13.24
CA HIS A 79 1.15 7.15 -13.54
C HIS A 79 0.90 5.96 -12.63
N THR A 80 -0.21 5.98 -11.93
CA THR A 80 -0.66 4.87 -11.08
C THR A 80 -2.17 4.69 -11.24
N ARG A 81 -2.71 3.58 -10.75
CA ARG A 81 -4.15 3.40 -10.70
C ARG A 81 -4.75 4.45 -9.76
N SER A 82 -5.55 5.33 -10.32
CA SER A 82 -6.32 6.33 -9.58
C SER A 82 -7.76 5.85 -9.43
N GLU A 83 -8.32 6.02 -8.25
CA GLU A 83 -9.76 5.89 -8.00
C GLU A 83 -10.32 7.28 -7.83
N GLU A 84 -11.48 7.55 -8.42
CA GLU A 84 -12.19 8.80 -8.19
C GLU A 84 -12.72 8.82 -6.76
N ARG A 85 -12.22 9.76 -5.97
CA ARG A 85 -12.63 10.00 -4.58
C ARG A 85 -12.80 11.49 -4.35
N ALA A 86 -13.64 11.85 -3.40
CA ALA A 86 -13.79 13.24 -2.99
C ALA A 86 -12.45 13.82 -2.49
N PRO A 87 -12.26 15.13 -2.52
CA PRO A 87 -11.12 15.79 -1.88
C PRO A 87 -10.98 15.39 -0.40
N ALA A 88 -9.77 15.46 0.13
CA ALA A 88 -9.56 15.24 1.56
C ALA A 88 -10.30 16.29 2.39
N LYS A 89 -10.99 15.86 3.45
CA LYS A 89 -11.72 16.73 4.38
C LYS A 89 -10.96 16.85 5.69
N ILE A 90 -10.58 18.07 6.03
CA ILE A 90 -9.95 18.38 7.32
C ILE A 90 -11.01 19.00 8.22
N GLY A 91 -11.31 18.37 9.37
CA GLY A 91 -12.30 18.84 10.33
C GLY A 91 -11.82 20.05 11.12
N ALA A 92 -12.76 20.75 11.77
CA ALA A 92 -12.46 22.00 12.49
C ALA A 92 -11.49 21.84 13.67
N THR A 93 -11.44 20.66 14.29
CA THR A 93 -10.54 20.35 15.41
C THR A 93 -9.30 19.56 15.02
N ALA A 94 -9.14 19.27 13.73
CA ALA A 94 -8.02 18.51 13.22
C ALA A 94 -6.72 19.31 13.29
N GLN A 95 -5.63 18.62 13.56
CA GLN A 95 -4.27 19.16 13.52
C GLN A 95 -3.45 18.34 12.53
N VAL A 96 -3.05 18.96 11.43
CA VAL A 96 -2.21 18.31 10.42
C VAL A 96 -0.91 19.07 10.30
N HIS A 97 0.20 18.35 10.48
CA HIS A 97 1.53 18.93 10.39
C HIS A 97 2.47 18.00 9.64
N ARG A 98 3.20 18.54 8.66
CA ARG A 98 4.24 17.84 7.89
C ARG A 98 3.79 16.45 7.41
N SER A 99 2.68 16.38 6.70
CA SER A 99 2.06 15.10 6.32
C SER A 99 1.51 15.12 4.89
N LEU A 100 1.55 13.98 4.22
CA LEU A 100 0.86 13.78 2.94
C LEU A 100 -0.51 13.17 3.19
N ILE A 101 -1.56 13.85 2.75
CA ILE A 101 -2.96 13.42 2.91
C ILE A 101 -3.56 13.22 1.53
N SER A 102 -3.88 11.99 1.18
CA SER A 102 -4.47 11.65 -0.11
C SER A 102 -5.97 11.97 -0.17
N HIS A 103 -6.53 11.96 -1.37
CA HIS A 103 -7.96 12.18 -1.61
C HIS A 103 -8.82 11.14 -0.88
N GLY A 104 -10.06 11.50 -0.58
CA GLY A 104 -11.00 10.66 0.18
C GLY A 104 -10.72 10.54 1.67
N CYS A 105 -9.64 11.13 2.19
CA CYS A 105 -9.36 11.13 3.62
C CYS A 105 -10.32 12.04 4.40
N VAL A 106 -10.68 11.62 5.61
CA VAL A 106 -11.44 12.44 6.57
C VAL A 106 -10.65 12.53 7.87
N ILE A 107 -10.13 13.72 8.19
CA ILE A 107 -9.27 13.94 9.33
C ILE A 107 -9.98 14.83 10.35
N ASN A 108 -10.30 14.28 11.52
CA ASN A 108 -10.87 14.99 12.67
C ASN A 108 -9.94 14.97 13.89
N GLY A 109 -8.85 14.21 13.83
CA GLY A 109 -7.83 14.07 14.87
C GLY A 109 -6.52 14.77 14.52
N SER A 110 -5.43 14.31 15.10
CA SER A 110 -4.07 14.83 14.87
C SER A 110 -3.27 13.91 13.97
N VAL A 111 -2.63 14.46 12.93
CA VAL A 111 -1.74 13.75 12.00
C VAL A 111 -0.43 14.54 11.89
N VAL A 112 0.67 13.91 12.30
CA VAL A 112 1.99 14.53 12.35
C VAL A 112 3.00 13.62 11.67
N ASN A 113 3.83 14.19 10.77
CA ASN A 113 4.93 13.49 10.09
C ASN A 113 4.52 12.12 9.54
N SER A 114 3.40 12.07 8.82
CA SER A 114 2.78 10.80 8.40
C SER A 114 2.27 10.85 6.97
N VAL A 115 2.19 9.67 6.36
CA VAL A 115 1.66 9.49 5.00
C VAL A 115 0.34 8.72 5.08
N LEU A 116 -0.74 9.32 4.60
CA LEU A 116 -2.08 8.73 4.59
C LEU A 116 -2.53 8.48 3.14
N SER A 117 -2.73 7.22 2.82
CA SER A 117 -3.27 6.77 1.52
C SER A 117 -4.76 7.13 1.38
N PRO A 118 -5.33 7.00 0.18
CA PRO A 118 -6.73 7.34 -0.09
C PRO A 118 -7.73 6.68 0.86
N GLY A 119 -8.73 7.44 1.31
CA GLY A 119 -9.87 6.95 2.08
C GLY A 119 -9.60 6.72 3.57
N VAL A 120 -8.46 7.13 4.09
CA VAL A 120 -8.13 6.99 5.51
C VAL A 120 -9.01 7.92 6.35
N VAL A 121 -9.55 7.40 7.46
CA VAL A 121 -10.32 8.16 8.44
C VAL A 121 -9.56 8.23 9.76
N VAL A 122 -9.36 9.44 10.27
CA VAL A 122 -8.78 9.72 11.59
C VAL A 122 -9.83 10.45 12.42
N ASP A 123 -10.43 9.75 13.38
CA ASP A 123 -11.52 10.26 14.19
C ASP A 123 -11.06 11.28 15.26
N VAL A 124 -12.01 11.92 15.91
CA VAL A 124 -11.78 12.95 16.94
C VAL A 124 -10.92 12.41 18.08
N GLY A 125 -9.88 13.16 18.45
CA GLY A 125 -8.96 12.80 19.52
C GLY A 125 -8.00 11.66 19.18
N ALA A 126 -8.09 11.09 17.98
CA ALA A 126 -7.09 10.13 17.51
C ALA A 126 -5.79 10.85 17.13
N VAL A 127 -4.66 10.18 17.29
CA VAL A 127 -3.33 10.69 16.99
C VAL A 127 -2.59 9.72 16.08
N VAL A 128 -2.10 10.20 14.96
CA VAL A 128 -1.22 9.47 14.03
C VAL A 128 0.08 10.24 13.92
N ARG A 129 1.20 9.60 14.21
CA ARG A 129 2.52 10.22 14.07
C ARG A 129 3.58 9.26 13.57
N ASP A 130 4.53 9.78 12.80
CA ASP A 130 5.66 9.01 12.23
C ASP A 130 5.22 7.71 11.55
N SER A 131 4.07 7.71 10.87
CA SER A 131 3.38 6.49 10.46
C SER A 131 2.93 6.54 9.00
N ILE A 132 2.79 5.35 8.42
CA ILE A 132 2.25 5.15 7.08
C ILE A 132 0.94 4.39 7.22
N ILE A 133 -0.15 5.01 6.78
CA ILE A 133 -1.49 4.44 6.86
C ILE A 133 -1.99 4.19 5.44
N LEU A 134 -2.19 2.91 5.10
CA LEU A 134 -2.64 2.54 3.76
C LEU A 134 -4.17 2.58 3.65
N PHE A 135 -4.64 2.44 2.41
CA PHE A 135 -6.00 2.67 1.93
C PHE A 135 -7.11 2.22 2.90
N ASP A 136 -8.14 3.04 3.01
CA ASP A 136 -9.42 2.74 3.67
C ASP A 136 -9.29 2.28 5.13
N SER A 137 -8.17 2.61 5.78
CA SER A 137 -7.96 2.33 7.19
C SER A 137 -8.64 3.36 8.08
N VAL A 138 -9.12 2.94 9.25
CA VAL A 138 -9.89 3.79 10.17
C VAL A 138 -9.23 3.81 11.54
N ILE A 139 -8.90 4.99 12.02
CA ILE A 139 -8.33 5.23 13.35
C ILE A 139 -9.43 5.84 14.22
N ARG A 140 -9.97 5.06 15.14
CA ARG A 140 -11.13 5.39 15.94
C ARG A 140 -10.83 6.40 17.05
N PRO A 141 -11.87 7.02 17.66
CA PRO A 141 -11.69 8.10 18.65
C PRO A 141 -10.70 7.75 19.76
N GLY A 142 -9.77 8.66 20.01
CA GLY A 142 -8.76 8.56 21.07
C GLY A 142 -7.68 7.48 20.84
N ALA A 143 -7.67 6.81 19.70
CA ALA A 143 -6.62 5.86 19.37
C ALA A 143 -5.31 6.57 19.02
N VAL A 144 -4.17 5.92 19.28
CA VAL A 144 -2.83 6.43 18.97
C VAL A 144 -2.14 5.43 18.06
N VAL A 145 -1.57 5.94 16.97
CA VAL A 145 -0.71 5.18 16.05
C VAL A 145 0.62 5.90 15.94
N ASP A 146 1.69 5.27 16.38
CA ASP A 146 3.01 5.87 16.49
C ASP A 146 4.09 4.97 15.91
N ARG A 147 4.85 5.48 14.96
CA ARG A 147 5.94 4.76 14.27
C ARG A 147 5.48 3.38 13.83
N ALA A 148 4.45 3.38 13.00
CA ALA A 148 3.80 2.16 12.55
C ALA A 148 3.47 2.20 11.04
N ILE A 149 3.32 1.02 10.47
CA ILE A 149 2.80 0.84 9.12
C ILE A 149 1.50 0.03 9.26
N LEU A 150 0.38 0.64 8.89
CA LEU A 150 -0.91 -0.03 8.80
C LEU A 150 -1.22 -0.33 7.34
N ASP A 151 -1.44 -1.59 7.04
CA ASP A 151 -1.84 -2.01 5.69
C ASP A 151 -3.32 -1.63 5.44
N LYS A 152 -3.85 -1.98 4.29
CA LYS A 152 -5.16 -1.57 3.80
C LYS A 152 -6.30 -2.09 4.67
N GLU A 153 -7.36 -1.29 4.80
CA GLU A 153 -8.61 -1.70 5.46
C GLU A 153 -8.40 -2.08 6.94
N VAL A 154 -7.38 -1.52 7.61
CA VAL A 154 -7.14 -1.73 9.04
C VAL A 154 -8.08 -0.87 9.87
N ALA A 155 -8.69 -1.46 10.90
CA ALA A 155 -9.47 -0.73 11.89
C ALA A 155 -8.74 -0.72 13.25
N VAL A 156 -8.36 0.47 13.72
CA VAL A 156 -7.80 0.66 15.07
C VAL A 156 -8.92 1.11 15.98
N GLY A 157 -9.28 0.28 16.97
CA GLY A 157 -10.40 0.50 17.87
C GLY A 157 -10.21 1.70 18.79
N PRO A 158 -11.32 2.23 19.37
CA PRO A 158 -11.28 3.41 20.24
C PRO A 158 -10.29 3.26 21.39
N GLY A 159 -9.44 4.27 21.61
CA GLY A 159 -8.45 4.30 22.68
C GLY A 159 -7.37 3.23 22.60
N ALA A 160 -7.24 2.51 21.48
CA ALA A 160 -6.13 1.59 21.27
C ALA A 160 -4.83 2.33 20.99
N ILE A 161 -3.71 1.73 21.36
CA ILE A 161 -2.36 2.30 21.10
C ILE A 161 -1.57 1.30 20.27
N VAL A 162 -1.08 1.73 19.12
CA VAL A 162 -0.22 0.96 18.24
C VAL A 162 1.17 1.61 18.21
N GLY A 163 2.20 0.85 18.55
CA GLY A 163 3.57 1.34 18.63
C GLY A 163 3.87 2.05 19.96
N GLU A 164 3.46 1.46 21.07
CA GLU A 164 3.70 2.02 22.40
C GLU A 164 5.11 1.78 22.91
N GLY A 165 5.62 2.73 23.73
CA GLY A 165 6.88 2.60 24.46
C GLY A 165 8.10 3.00 23.64
N THR A 166 9.27 2.78 24.25
CA THR A 166 10.60 3.14 23.72
C THR A 166 11.49 1.93 23.47
N ASP A 167 10.91 0.73 23.43
CA ASP A 167 11.61 -0.54 23.27
C ASP A 167 12.01 -0.79 21.80
N TYR A 168 12.72 0.16 21.20
CA TYR A 168 13.08 0.12 19.78
C TYR A 168 13.99 -1.06 19.44
N ASP A 169 14.82 -1.51 20.38
CA ASP A 169 15.81 -2.56 20.20
C ASP A 169 15.26 -3.98 20.46
N VAL A 170 14.03 -4.10 20.96
CA VAL A 170 13.39 -5.39 21.17
C VAL A 170 12.91 -5.94 19.84
N VAL A 171 13.72 -6.79 19.21
CA VAL A 171 13.40 -7.37 17.89
C VAL A 171 12.17 -8.28 17.95
N ASN A 172 11.47 -8.39 16.82
CA ASN A 172 10.36 -9.33 16.70
C ASN A 172 10.89 -10.78 16.78
N ARG A 173 10.24 -11.60 17.59
CA ARG A 173 10.69 -12.99 17.82
C ARG A 173 10.57 -13.87 16.58
N ARG A 174 9.62 -13.58 15.71
CA ARG A 174 9.33 -14.38 14.52
C ARG A 174 10.01 -13.84 13.26
N GLU A 175 10.12 -12.53 13.16
CA GLU A 175 10.71 -11.81 12.03
C GLU A 175 11.88 -10.90 12.49
N PRO A 176 12.92 -11.45 13.14
CA PRO A 176 13.96 -10.63 13.76
C PRO A 176 14.77 -9.83 12.74
N GLY A 177 14.93 -10.33 11.52
CA GLY A 177 15.63 -9.64 10.45
C GLY A 177 14.81 -8.53 9.76
N ARG A 178 13.49 -8.45 10.03
CA ARG A 178 12.60 -7.52 9.36
C ARG A 178 11.99 -6.47 10.29
N LEU A 179 11.73 -6.84 11.55
CA LEU A 179 11.11 -5.99 12.56
C LEU A 179 12.04 -5.85 13.77
N ASN A 180 12.96 -4.90 13.66
CA ASN A 180 14.04 -4.68 14.63
C ASN A 180 14.41 -3.19 14.79
N THR A 181 13.57 -2.28 14.27
CA THR A 181 13.86 -0.83 14.24
C THR A 181 12.79 0.01 14.92
N GLY A 182 11.95 -0.63 15.74
CA GLY A 182 10.88 0.02 16.49
C GLY A 182 9.59 0.23 15.69
N ILE A 183 9.53 -0.20 14.42
CA ILE A 183 8.34 -0.05 13.59
C ILE A 183 7.39 -1.21 13.85
N THR A 184 6.14 -0.89 14.19
CA THR A 184 5.06 -1.89 14.35
C THR A 184 4.28 -2.01 13.04
N VAL A 185 4.02 -3.23 12.60
CA VAL A 185 3.31 -3.50 11.34
C VAL A 185 1.98 -4.18 11.63
N VAL A 186 0.91 -3.64 11.04
CA VAL A 186 -0.45 -4.19 11.13
C VAL A 186 -0.91 -4.59 9.74
N GLY A 187 -1.17 -5.88 9.56
CA GLY A 187 -1.54 -6.47 8.29
C GLY A 187 -2.95 -6.11 7.83
N LYS A 188 -3.17 -6.27 6.53
CA LYS A 188 -4.40 -5.94 5.83
C LYS A 188 -5.65 -6.49 6.53
N ARG A 189 -6.71 -5.66 6.61
CA ARG A 189 -8.02 -6.03 7.23
C ARG A 189 -7.94 -6.48 8.69
N ALA A 190 -6.85 -6.18 9.38
CA ALA A 190 -6.78 -6.45 10.81
C ALA A 190 -7.65 -5.47 11.60
N VAL A 191 -8.26 -5.98 12.66
CA VAL A 191 -9.08 -5.19 13.60
C VAL A 191 -8.41 -5.20 14.95
N VAL A 192 -7.76 -4.08 15.30
CA VAL A 192 -7.18 -3.87 16.63
C VAL A 192 -8.31 -3.52 17.60
N PRO A 193 -8.54 -4.29 18.68
CA PRO A 193 -9.64 -4.06 19.58
C PRO A 193 -9.52 -2.76 20.39
N ARG A 194 -10.66 -2.29 20.90
CA ARG A 194 -10.73 -1.13 21.80
C ARG A 194 -9.76 -1.27 22.99
N GLY A 195 -8.96 -0.23 23.23
CA GLY A 195 -8.09 -0.10 24.40
C GLY A 195 -6.94 -1.11 24.45
N VAL A 196 -6.66 -1.82 23.39
CA VAL A 196 -5.47 -2.67 23.28
C VAL A 196 -4.24 -1.80 23.11
N ARG A 197 -3.15 -2.16 23.80
CA ARG A 197 -1.86 -1.48 23.76
C ARG A 197 -0.84 -2.40 23.10
N ILE A 198 -0.28 -1.98 21.99
CA ILE A 198 0.66 -2.75 21.18
C ILE A 198 2.03 -2.07 21.21
N GLY A 199 3.05 -2.79 21.67
CA GLY A 199 4.43 -2.31 21.75
C GLY A 199 5.13 -2.14 20.41
N ARG A 200 6.45 -1.98 20.43
CA ARG A 200 7.32 -1.79 19.27
C ARG A 200 7.69 -3.13 18.61
N ASN A 201 8.00 -3.08 17.30
CA ASN A 201 8.39 -4.26 16.53
C ASN A 201 7.37 -5.41 16.60
N VAL A 202 6.10 -5.08 16.77
CA VAL A 202 5.02 -6.07 16.77
C VAL A 202 4.53 -6.28 15.35
N LEU A 203 4.27 -7.55 15.01
CA LEU A 203 3.57 -7.93 13.81
C LEU A 203 2.14 -8.33 14.16
N VAL A 204 1.16 -7.62 13.63
CA VAL A 204 -0.23 -8.07 13.62
C VAL A 204 -0.54 -8.63 12.24
N GLY A 205 -0.90 -9.89 12.16
CA GLY A 205 -1.13 -10.62 10.93
C GLY A 205 -2.35 -10.12 10.16
N GLU A 206 -2.39 -10.43 8.86
CA GLU A 206 -3.52 -10.12 7.99
C GLU A 206 -4.83 -10.71 8.53
N GLY A 207 -5.90 -9.91 8.54
CA GLY A 207 -7.22 -10.31 8.96
C GLY A 207 -7.35 -10.68 10.44
N ALA A 208 -6.36 -10.33 11.27
CA ALA A 208 -6.45 -10.52 12.72
C ALA A 208 -7.71 -9.87 13.29
N ARG A 209 -8.42 -10.58 14.16
CA ARG A 209 -9.68 -10.16 14.78
C ARG A 209 -9.51 -9.95 16.26
N ALA A 210 -10.50 -9.36 16.91
CA ALA A 210 -10.49 -9.12 18.34
C ALA A 210 -10.22 -10.39 19.18
N SER A 211 -10.67 -11.55 18.73
CA SER A 211 -10.45 -12.85 19.37
C SER A 211 -8.99 -13.30 19.37
N ASP A 212 -8.17 -12.77 18.47
CA ASP A 212 -6.77 -13.18 18.30
C ASP A 212 -5.84 -12.41 19.26
N PHE A 213 -6.36 -11.34 19.88
CA PHE A 213 -5.66 -10.56 20.89
C PHE A 213 -5.91 -11.15 22.28
N LEU A 214 -5.05 -12.09 22.70
CA LEU A 214 -5.18 -12.81 23.97
C LEU A 214 -4.94 -11.93 25.22
N SER A 215 -4.43 -10.72 25.05
CA SER A 215 -4.17 -9.75 26.11
C SER A 215 -4.46 -8.33 25.63
N ARG A 216 -4.79 -7.45 26.57
CA ARG A 216 -4.88 -6.01 26.28
C ARG A 216 -3.52 -5.33 26.09
N VAL A 217 -2.44 -5.97 26.51
CA VAL A 217 -1.07 -5.48 26.32
C VAL A 217 -0.30 -6.50 25.49
N ILE A 218 0.04 -6.12 24.28
CA ILE A 218 0.90 -6.89 23.38
C ILE A 218 2.32 -6.34 23.50
N LYS A 219 3.20 -7.13 24.10
CA LYS A 219 4.58 -6.72 24.39
C LYS A 219 5.36 -6.48 23.10
N SER A 220 6.36 -5.59 23.17
CA SER A 220 7.31 -5.36 22.08
C SER A 220 7.93 -6.66 21.57
N GLY A 221 8.15 -6.75 20.26
CA GLY A 221 8.69 -7.93 19.60
C GLY A 221 7.75 -9.14 19.51
N SER A 222 6.46 -8.99 19.85
CA SER A 222 5.47 -10.07 19.76
C SER A 222 4.86 -10.15 18.35
N THR A 223 4.17 -11.27 18.09
CA THR A 223 3.36 -11.44 16.88
C THR A 223 1.95 -11.85 17.28
N VAL A 224 0.93 -11.19 16.71
CA VAL A 224 -0.48 -11.54 16.82
C VAL A 224 -0.91 -12.13 15.48
N GLU A 225 -1.29 -13.40 15.45
CA GLU A 225 -1.75 -14.06 14.24
C GLU A 225 -3.07 -14.75 14.48
N ARG A 226 -3.87 -14.77 13.43
CA ARG A 226 -5.01 -15.66 13.38
C ARG A 226 -4.51 -17.11 13.35
N PRO A 227 -5.00 -18.01 14.24
CA PRO A 227 -4.71 -19.42 14.11
C PRO A 227 -5.05 -19.86 12.68
N ARG A 228 -4.08 -20.42 11.95
CA ARG A 228 -4.39 -21.07 10.68
C ARG A 228 -5.43 -22.14 10.98
N GLU A 229 -6.62 -22.02 10.43
CA GLU A 229 -7.54 -23.15 10.37
C GLU A 229 -6.72 -24.29 9.80
N ARG A 230 -6.58 -25.37 10.56
CA ARG A 230 -5.91 -26.57 10.06
C ARG A 230 -6.69 -26.99 8.82
N GLY A 231 -6.18 -26.60 7.67
CA GLY A 231 -6.77 -26.99 6.40
C GLY A 231 -6.94 -28.48 6.44
N THR A 232 -8.16 -28.94 6.32
CA THR A 232 -8.46 -30.29 5.91
C THR A 232 -7.53 -30.58 4.73
N LYS A 233 -6.60 -31.51 4.88
CA LYS A 233 -5.74 -31.96 3.79
C LYS A 233 -6.66 -32.38 2.67
N LEU A 234 -6.89 -31.49 1.71
CA LEU A 234 -7.51 -31.88 0.46
C LEU A 234 -6.50 -32.81 -0.20
N GLY A 235 -6.83 -34.10 -0.14
CA GLY A 235 -5.98 -35.16 -0.64
C GLY A 235 -5.56 -34.87 -2.07
N SER A 236 -4.27 -34.84 -2.28
CA SER A 236 -3.64 -34.85 -3.58
C SER A 236 -4.04 -36.16 -4.30
N ARG A 237 -5.11 -36.12 -5.06
CA ARG A 237 -5.42 -37.08 -6.11
C ARG A 237 -6.01 -36.31 -7.29
N VAL A 238 -5.16 -35.56 -8.00
CA VAL A 238 -5.46 -35.21 -9.38
C VAL A 238 -5.15 -36.47 -10.20
N LYS A 239 -6.20 -37.19 -10.63
CA LYS A 239 -6.07 -38.16 -11.67
C LYS A 239 -5.88 -37.44 -13.02
N PRO A 240 -4.97 -37.85 -13.89
CA PRO A 240 -4.87 -37.32 -15.23
C PRO A 240 -6.04 -37.85 -16.05
N GLY A 241 -7.06 -37.04 -16.32
CA GLY A 241 -8.22 -37.51 -17.11
C GLY A 241 -9.38 -36.55 -17.31
N ASP A 242 -9.39 -35.33 -16.75
CA ASP A 242 -10.55 -34.44 -16.92
C ASP A 242 -10.16 -33.11 -17.58
N ALA A 243 -9.63 -33.21 -18.80
CA ALA A 243 -9.35 -32.02 -19.66
C ALA A 243 -10.43 -31.87 -20.77
N ALA A 244 -11.63 -32.42 -20.62
CA ALA A 244 -12.63 -32.41 -21.66
C ALA A 244 -14.00 -31.79 -21.29
N GLU A 245 -14.13 -31.08 -20.18
CA GLU A 245 -15.42 -30.47 -19.78
C GLU A 245 -15.32 -29.00 -19.34
N ARG A 246 -14.51 -28.19 -20.02
CA ARG A 246 -14.50 -26.73 -19.84
C ARG A 246 -14.76 -25.93 -21.12
N GLU A 247 -15.46 -26.49 -22.04
CA GLU A 247 -15.86 -25.86 -23.31
C GLU A 247 -17.39 -25.86 -23.48
N SER A 248 -18.14 -25.29 -22.54
CA SER A 248 -19.55 -24.94 -22.75
C SER A 248 -20.08 -24.01 -21.66
N LEU A 249 -19.59 -22.78 -21.65
CA LEU A 249 -20.28 -21.63 -21.04
C LEU A 249 -19.83 -20.36 -21.80
N ALA A 250 -20.06 -20.41 -23.13
CA ALA A 250 -20.12 -19.19 -23.92
C ALA A 250 -21.49 -18.55 -23.66
N ILE A 251 -21.43 -17.36 -23.09
CA ILE A 251 -22.61 -16.50 -22.97
C ILE A 251 -22.89 -15.96 -24.37
N ASP A 252 -23.99 -16.42 -24.96
CA ASP A 252 -24.61 -15.85 -26.15
C ASP A 252 -24.95 -14.37 -25.87
N VAL A 253 -24.27 -13.46 -26.53
CA VAL A 253 -24.67 -12.07 -26.67
C VAL A 253 -25.38 -11.95 -28.00
N ASP A 254 -26.70 -11.91 -27.95
CA ASP A 254 -27.62 -11.66 -29.08
C ASP A 254 -27.37 -10.23 -29.64
N PRO A 255 -27.03 -10.05 -30.92
CA PRO A 255 -26.99 -8.77 -31.58
C PRO A 255 -28.29 -8.53 -32.35
N GLY A 256 -29.33 -8.07 -31.70
CA GLY A 256 -30.56 -7.66 -32.34
C GLY A 256 -31.05 -6.35 -31.70
N THR A 257 -31.36 -5.36 -32.33
CA THR A 257 -31.90 -4.93 -33.61
C THR A 257 -31.83 -3.42 -33.65
N SER A 258 -31.37 -2.89 -34.74
CA SER A 258 -31.57 -1.51 -35.14
C SER A 258 -33.07 -1.24 -35.37
N ASP A 259 -33.61 -0.16 -34.80
CA ASP A 259 -34.69 0.56 -35.41
C ASP A 259 -34.48 2.08 -35.26
N ALA A 260 -34.33 2.70 -36.39
CA ALA A 260 -34.43 4.13 -36.62
C ALA A 260 -35.88 4.55 -36.48
N ASP A 261 -36.15 5.68 -35.82
CA ASP A 261 -37.03 6.70 -36.40
C ASP A 261 -36.94 8.05 -35.68
N ALA A 262 -36.70 8.97 -36.45
CA ALA A 262 -37.12 10.35 -36.67
C ALA A 262 -37.84 11.13 -35.54
N GLY A 263 -37.36 12.36 -35.38
CA GLY A 263 -38.26 13.52 -35.32
C GLY A 263 -38.20 14.37 -34.07
N GLY A 264 -37.81 15.62 -34.23
CA GLY A 264 -38.37 16.70 -33.42
C GLY A 264 -37.40 17.67 -32.76
N SER A 265 -37.04 18.67 -33.55
CA SER A 265 -36.57 20.00 -33.14
C SER A 265 -37.20 20.56 -31.86
N ASN A 266 -36.39 21.13 -30.97
CA ASN A 266 -36.61 22.51 -30.50
C ASN A 266 -35.43 22.98 -29.61
N SER A 267 -34.75 23.97 -30.14
CA SER A 267 -33.87 24.86 -29.38
C SER A 267 -34.71 26.08 -28.95
N PRO A 268 -34.48 26.66 -27.80
CA PRO A 268 -34.50 28.10 -27.75
C PRO A 268 -33.20 28.71 -27.25
N ALA A 269 -32.75 29.68 -28.02
CA ALA A 269 -31.70 30.62 -27.76
C ALA A 269 -31.86 31.35 -26.43
N LEU A 270 -30.79 31.54 -25.72
CA LEU A 270 -30.68 32.53 -24.66
C LEU A 270 -29.86 33.71 -25.16
N ARG A 271 -30.55 34.82 -25.25
CA ARG A 271 -30.08 36.18 -25.59
C ARG A 271 -29.14 36.69 -24.50
N ALA A 272 -28.10 37.33 -24.98
CA ALA A 272 -27.29 38.29 -24.22
C ALA A 272 -28.07 39.60 -24.01
N ALA A 273 -27.89 40.21 -22.85
CA ALA A 273 -28.04 41.63 -22.57
C ALA A 273 -27.02 41.88 -21.43
N GLY A 274 -26.04 42.73 -21.51
CA GLY A 274 -25.94 44.06 -22.09
C GLY A 274 -25.96 45.10 -20.98
N GLU A 275 -24.76 45.65 -20.67
CA GLU A 275 -24.45 47.03 -20.22
C GLU A 275 -25.32 47.59 -19.07
N SER A 276 -24.81 48.33 -18.08
CA SER A 276 -23.84 49.46 -18.03
C SER A 276 -23.62 49.92 -16.58
N SER A 277 -22.42 50.41 -16.34
CA SER A 277 -21.99 51.63 -15.59
C SER A 277 -22.73 52.03 -14.29
N ASP A 278 -22.00 52.07 -13.18
CA ASP A 278 -21.45 53.29 -12.56
C ASP A 278 -20.30 52.89 -11.58
#